data_c7aa3179e5b88c52c4fc0ba871509a29
#
_entry.id   c7aa3179e5b88c52c4fc0ba871509a29
#
_cell.length_a   1.000
_cell.length_b   1.000
_cell.length_c   1.000
_cell.angle_alpha   90.00
_cell.angle_beta   90.00
_cell.angle_gamma   90.00
#
_symmetry.space_group_name_H-M   'P 1'
#
loop_
_entity.id
_entity.type
_entity.pdbx_description
1 polymer ?
#
loop_
_entity_poly.entity_id
_entity_poly.type
_entity_poly.pdbx_seq_one_letter_code
_entity_poly.pdbx_strand_id
1 'polypeptide(L)'
;MIFRSSKNSIPDDKESISVRVLVRGKVQGVYFRFNMQQVAMKNSVVGWVRNLPDGNVEALLEGKKEEVNQVVQWSKIGPENARVDEVKMDYGQYTGKYKDFIIRYDNS
;
A
#
# COMPACT_ATOMS: atom_id res chain seq x y z
N MET A 1 21.57 28.08 14.14
CA MET A 1 21.75 27.64 14.20
C MET A 1 21.46 26.51 14.23
N ILE A 2 21.32 25.89 14.32
CA ILE A 2 21.16 24.89 14.73
C ILE A 2 20.03 24.21 14.41
N PHE A 3 19.16 24.67 13.91
CA PHE A 3 18.01 24.07 13.74
C PHE A 3 17.90 23.18 12.70
N ARG A 4 18.84 23.04 11.90
CA ARG A 4 18.78 22.14 10.94
C ARG A 4 18.76 20.82 11.36
N SER A 5 19.23 20.49 12.37
CA SER A 5 19.20 19.12 12.82
C SER A 5 17.81 18.67 13.12
N SER A 6 16.92 19.56 13.46
CA SER A 6 15.58 19.09 13.73
C SER A 6 14.88 18.64 12.49
N LYS A 7 15.26 19.13 11.31
CA LYS A 7 14.68 18.59 10.14
C LYS A 7 15.07 17.18 9.93
N ASN A 8 16.25 16.80 10.30
CA ASN A 8 16.69 15.43 10.12
C ASN A 8 16.11 14.48 11.14
N SER A 9 15.67 14.98 12.28
CA SER A 9 15.14 14.12 13.31
C SER A 9 13.64 13.98 13.27
N ILE A 10 12.94 14.78 12.49
CA ILE A 10 11.49 14.72 12.39
C ILE A 10 11.11 13.98 11.12
N PRO A 11 10.23 12.97 11.22
CA PRO A 11 9.80 12.26 10.03
C PRO A 11 9.18 13.23 9.02
N ASP A 12 9.56 13.06 7.76
CA ASP A 12 9.07 13.92 6.70
C ASP A 12 7.94 13.16 5.99
N ASP A 13 6.71 13.60 6.20
CA ASP A 13 5.56 12.93 5.59
C ASP A 13 5.54 13.10 4.08
N LYS A 14 6.36 14.01 3.55
CA LYS A 14 6.48 14.18 2.11
C LYS A 14 7.56 13.30 1.51
N GLU A 15 8.30 12.59 2.35
CA GLU A 15 9.31 11.66 1.88
C GLU A 15 8.62 10.51 1.13
N SER A 16 9.20 10.10 0.02
CA SER A 16 8.66 8.96 -0.73
C SER A 16 9.14 7.65 -0.13
N ILE A 17 8.23 6.71 -0.01
CA ILE A 17 8.53 5.41 0.59
C ILE A 17 7.96 4.30 -0.30
N SER A 18 8.40 3.08 -0.01
CA SER A 18 7.88 1.87 -0.64
C SER A 18 7.44 0.93 0.48
N VAL A 19 6.28 0.33 0.33
CA VAL A 19 5.76 -0.61 1.32
C VAL A 19 5.18 -1.81 0.61
N ARG A 20 5.62 -3.01 1.03
CA ARG A 20 4.97 -4.24 0.58
C ARG A 20 3.95 -4.60 1.65
N VAL A 21 2.73 -4.88 1.22
CA VAL A 21 1.62 -5.14 2.12
C VAL A 21 1.08 -6.54 1.84
N LEU A 22 0.93 -7.34 2.87
CA LEU A 22 0.31 -8.66 2.76
C LEU A 22 -0.97 -8.62 3.59
N VAL A 23 -2.11 -8.83 2.93
CA VAL A 23 -3.41 -8.77 3.58
C VAL A 23 -3.96 -10.18 3.69
N ARG A 24 -4.27 -10.62 4.90
CA ARG A 24 -4.76 -11.96 5.17
C ARG A 24 -6.19 -11.89 5.64
N GLY A 25 -6.99 -12.89 5.24
CA GLY A 25 -8.38 -12.98 5.64
C GLY A 25 -9.26 -13.38 4.47
N LYS A 26 -10.53 -13.00 4.53
CA LYS A 26 -11.44 -13.18 3.40
C LYS A 26 -11.31 -11.96 2.53
N VAL A 27 -10.34 -12.00 1.62
CA VAL A 27 -9.94 -10.82 0.84
C VAL A 27 -9.95 -11.06 -0.67
N GLN A 28 -10.22 -12.29 -1.11
CA GLN A 28 -10.38 -12.57 -2.53
C GLN A 28 -11.86 -12.77 -2.84
N GLY A 29 -12.28 -12.41 -4.06
CA GLY A 29 -13.67 -12.53 -4.47
C GLY A 29 -14.59 -11.47 -3.86
N VAL A 30 -14.02 -10.40 -3.32
CA VAL A 30 -14.77 -9.33 -2.66
C VAL A 30 -14.40 -7.95 -3.23
N TYR A 31 -13.81 -7.91 -4.41
CA TYR A 31 -13.38 -6.69 -5.10
C TYR A 31 -12.29 -5.94 -4.34
N PHE A 32 -11.46 -6.66 -3.58
CA PHE A 32 -10.40 -6.02 -2.80
C PHE A 32 -9.41 -5.31 -3.72
N ARG A 33 -8.96 -5.99 -4.80
CA ARG A 33 -7.97 -5.40 -5.71
C ARG A 33 -8.51 -4.16 -6.42
N PHE A 34 -9.76 -4.23 -6.90
CA PHE A 34 -10.36 -3.10 -7.60
C PHE A 34 -10.48 -1.90 -6.68
N ASN A 35 -10.96 -2.12 -5.47
CA ASN A 35 -11.15 -1.02 -4.54
C ASN A 35 -9.82 -0.45 -4.06
N MET A 36 -8.80 -1.30 -3.85
CA MET A 36 -7.49 -0.79 -3.48
C MET A 36 -6.91 0.09 -4.60
N GLN A 37 -7.10 -0.31 -5.85
CA GLN A 37 -6.64 0.51 -6.97
C GLN A 37 -7.30 1.89 -6.94
N GLN A 38 -8.60 1.95 -6.67
CA GLN A 38 -9.31 3.22 -6.60
C GLN A 38 -8.77 4.09 -5.47
N VAL A 39 -8.54 3.51 -4.31
CA VAL A 39 -8.00 4.24 -3.16
C VAL A 39 -6.59 4.71 -3.43
N ALA A 40 -5.76 3.86 -4.06
CA ALA A 40 -4.39 4.21 -4.39
C ALA A 40 -4.36 5.38 -5.38
N MET A 41 -5.17 5.32 -6.41
CA MET A 41 -5.22 6.37 -7.41
C MET A 41 -5.68 7.69 -6.80
N LYS A 42 -6.66 7.63 -5.91
CA LYS A 42 -7.15 8.83 -5.24
C LYS A 42 -6.07 9.46 -4.39
N ASN A 43 -5.16 8.68 -3.86
CA ASN A 43 -4.09 9.17 -2.99
C ASN A 43 -2.75 9.31 -3.72
N SER A 44 -2.74 9.24 -5.04
CA SER A 44 -1.52 9.39 -5.85
C SER A 44 -0.46 8.34 -5.50
N VAL A 45 -0.89 7.15 -5.12
CA VAL A 45 -0.01 6.03 -4.80
C VAL A 45 0.09 5.15 -6.04
N VAL A 46 1.30 4.72 -6.37
CA VAL A 46 1.57 3.86 -7.52
C VAL A 46 2.05 2.50 -7.02
N GLY A 47 2.08 1.52 -7.92
CA GLY A 47 2.52 0.17 -7.59
C GLY A 47 1.57 -0.86 -8.16
N TRP A 48 1.26 -1.90 -7.38
CA TRP A 48 0.41 -2.99 -7.88
C TRP A 48 -0.24 -3.75 -6.73
N VAL A 49 -1.27 -4.53 -7.08
CA VAL A 49 -1.95 -5.42 -6.14
C VAL A 49 -2.29 -6.71 -6.87
N ARG A 50 -2.16 -7.84 -6.19
CA ARG A 50 -2.47 -9.15 -6.77
C ARG A 50 -3.01 -10.11 -5.74
N ASN A 51 -3.76 -11.12 -6.20
CA ASN A 51 -4.14 -12.24 -5.36
C ASN A 51 -2.99 -13.23 -5.29
N LEU A 52 -2.84 -13.88 -4.15
CA LEU A 52 -1.87 -14.97 -4.00
C LEU A 52 -2.59 -16.32 -4.00
N PRO A 53 -1.87 -17.42 -4.30
CA PRO A 53 -2.51 -18.75 -4.35
C PRO A 53 -3.09 -19.18 -3.02
N ASP A 54 -2.58 -18.66 -1.90
CA ASP A 54 -3.03 -19.06 -0.56
C ASP A 54 -4.27 -18.31 -0.09
N GLY A 55 -4.88 -17.49 -0.95
CA GLY A 55 -6.08 -16.75 -0.61
C GLY A 55 -5.84 -15.35 -0.10
N ASN A 56 -4.59 -14.96 0.09
CA ASN A 56 -4.25 -13.63 0.55
C ASN A 56 -4.10 -12.65 -0.61
N VAL A 57 -3.91 -11.38 -0.29
CA VAL A 57 -3.68 -10.33 -1.28
C VAL A 57 -2.36 -9.67 -0.94
N GLU A 58 -1.56 -9.43 -1.96
CA GLU A 58 -0.27 -8.75 -1.81
C GLU A 58 -0.29 -7.48 -2.63
N ALA A 59 0.29 -6.42 -2.10
CA ALA A 59 0.40 -5.14 -2.82
C ALA A 59 1.76 -4.53 -2.59
N LEU A 60 2.19 -3.74 -3.56
CA LEU A 60 3.36 -2.88 -3.40
C LEU A 60 2.87 -1.45 -3.61
N LEU A 61 3.14 -0.60 -2.62
CA LEU A 61 2.66 0.77 -2.61
C LEU A 61 3.85 1.71 -2.59
N GLU A 62 3.88 2.66 -3.52
CA GLU A 62 4.94 3.67 -3.53
C GLU A 62 4.33 5.05 -3.68
N GLY A 63 4.89 6.00 -2.97
CA GLY A 63 4.46 7.39 -3.01
C GLY A 63 4.90 8.12 -1.77
N LYS A 64 4.31 9.26 -1.54
CA LYS A 64 4.62 10.03 -0.34
C LYS A 64 4.10 9.29 0.88
N LYS A 65 4.84 9.36 1.94
CA LYS A 65 4.56 8.58 3.15
C LYS A 65 3.13 8.76 3.64
N GLU A 66 2.65 9.99 3.69
CA GLU A 66 1.30 10.24 4.17
C GLU A 66 0.26 9.57 3.26
N GLU A 67 0.46 9.65 1.96
CA GLU A 67 -0.47 9.09 0.99
C GLU A 67 -0.45 7.57 1.00
N VAL A 68 0.75 6.98 1.08
CA VAL A 68 0.89 5.53 1.18
C VAL A 68 0.20 5.03 2.45
N ASN A 69 0.37 5.75 3.55
CA ASN A 69 -0.25 5.34 4.81
C ASN A 69 -1.78 5.37 4.75
N GLN A 70 -2.37 6.25 3.94
CA GLN A 70 -3.82 6.25 3.75
C GLN A 70 -4.27 4.93 3.11
N VAL A 71 -3.52 4.44 2.13
CA VAL A 71 -3.85 3.18 1.47
C VAL A 71 -3.64 2.01 2.44
N VAL A 72 -2.56 2.04 3.22
CA VAL A 72 -2.32 1.00 4.23
C VAL A 72 -3.46 0.94 5.25
N GLN A 73 -3.91 2.10 5.73
CA GLN A 73 -5.00 2.13 6.70
C GLN A 73 -6.29 1.58 6.08
N TRP A 74 -6.57 1.94 4.82
CA TRP A 74 -7.72 1.39 4.14
C TRP A 74 -7.63 -0.14 4.05
N SER A 75 -6.43 -0.67 3.76
CA SER A 75 -6.26 -2.12 3.58
C SER A 75 -6.56 -2.90 4.86
N LYS A 76 -6.49 -2.26 6.01
CA LYS A 76 -6.80 -2.93 7.29
C LYS A 76 -8.29 -3.14 7.47
N ILE A 77 -9.11 -2.44 6.71
CA ILE A 77 -10.56 -2.57 6.75
C ILE A 77 -11.05 -3.31 5.51
N GLY A 78 -10.58 -2.89 4.34
CA GLY A 78 -11.00 -3.46 3.07
C GLY A 78 -12.39 -3.02 2.66
N PRO A 79 -12.87 -3.58 1.52
CA PRO A 79 -14.22 -3.27 1.05
C PRO A 79 -15.28 -3.97 1.88
N GLU A 80 -16.52 -3.66 1.59
CA GLU A 80 -17.66 -4.01 2.44
C GLU A 80 -17.75 -5.50 2.78
N ASN A 81 -17.53 -6.36 1.82
CA ASN A 81 -17.70 -7.80 2.05
C ASN A 81 -16.41 -8.52 2.43
N ALA A 82 -15.34 -7.78 2.66
CA ALA A 82 -14.08 -8.37 3.08
C ALA A 82 -14.04 -8.57 4.58
N ARG A 83 -13.19 -9.51 5.01
CA ARG A 83 -12.83 -9.64 6.42
C ARG A 83 -11.32 -9.68 6.46
N VAL A 84 -10.72 -8.63 7.00
CA VAL A 84 -9.27 -8.54 7.10
C VAL A 84 -8.87 -9.02 8.49
N ASP A 85 -8.10 -10.10 8.53
CA ASP A 85 -7.64 -10.67 9.79
C ASP A 85 -6.30 -10.10 10.21
N GLU A 86 -5.43 -9.82 9.23
CA GLU A 86 -4.09 -9.34 9.53
C GLU A 86 -3.52 -8.60 8.33
N VAL A 87 -2.77 -7.54 8.59
CA VAL A 87 -2.03 -6.82 7.55
C VAL A 87 -0.58 -6.76 7.99
N LYS A 88 0.32 -7.31 7.18
CA LYS A 88 1.74 -7.22 7.41
C LYS A 88 2.34 -6.20 6.45
N MET A 89 3.22 -5.35 6.96
CA MET A 89 3.83 -4.29 6.18
C MET A 89 5.33 -4.43 6.23
N ASP A 90 5.98 -4.35 5.07
CA ASP A 90 7.42 -4.42 4.97
C ASP A 90 7.88 -3.17 4.23
N TYR A 91 8.52 -2.25 4.95
CA TYR A 91 8.92 -0.97 4.42
C TYR A 91 10.29 -1.08 3.77
N GLY A 92 10.43 -0.46 2.60
CA GLY A 92 11.67 -0.48 1.86
C GLY A 92 11.93 0.86 1.21
N GLN A 93 12.99 0.89 0.42
CA GLN A 93 13.36 2.11 -0.25
C GLN A 93 12.49 2.37 -1.45
N TYR A 94 12.10 3.64 -1.61
CA TYR A 94 11.37 4.08 -2.78
C TYR A 94 12.21 3.83 -4.04
N THR A 95 11.60 3.24 -5.06
CA THR A 95 12.31 2.91 -6.29
C THR A 95 12.04 3.89 -7.41
N GLY A 96 10.86 4.52 -7.41
CA GLY A 96 10.50 5.46 -8.47
C GLY A 96 10.21 4.83 -9.81
N LYS A 97 10.10 3.49 -9.87
CA LYS A 97 9.95 2.83 -11.17
C LYS A 97 8.52 2.56 -11.60
N TYR A 98 7.55 2.87 -10.75
CA TYR A 98 6.14 2.66 -11.12
C TYR A 98 5.52 4.00 -11.51
N LYS A 99 4.63 3.97 -12.50
CA LYS A 99 3.94 5.18 -12.96
C LYS A 99 2.46 5.15 -12.65
N ASP A 100 1.90 3.97 -12.48
CA ASP A 100 0.48 3.78 -12.24
C ASP A 100 0.27 2.78 -11.13
N PHE A 101 -0.97 2.62 -10.70
CA PHE A 101 -1.33 1.53 -9.80
C PHE A 101 -2.10 0.51 -10.62
N ILE A 102 -1.55 -0.71 -10.74
CA ILE A 102 -2.15 -1.73 -11.59
C ILE A 102 -2.61 -2.94 -10.79
N ILE A 103 -3.64 -3.59 -11.31
CA ILE A 103 -4.08 -4.87 -10.79
C ILE A 103 -3.37 -5.95 -11.59
N ARG A 104 -2.64 -6.81 -10.88
CA ARG A 104 -1.95 -7.94 -11.51
C ARG A 104 -2.80 -9.17 -11.35
N TYR A 105 -2.83 -9.99 -12.40
CA TYR A 105 -3.60 -11.23 -12.39
C TYR A 105 -2.71 -12.46 -12.32
N ASP A 106 -1.38 -12.25 -12.26
CA ASP A 106 -0.45 -13.35 -12.00
C ASP A 106 -0.39 -13.58 -10.50
N ASN A 107 -0.84 -14.72 -10.05
CA ASN A 107 -0.83 -15.02 -8.63
C ASN A 107 0.16 -16.11 -8.29
N SER A 108 1.21 -16.20 -9.09
CA SER A 108 2.26 -17.20 -8.84
C SER A 108 3.32 -16.68 -7.88
#